data_f4ca27af4db1a168a2c8230b908d4a89
#
_entry.id   f4ca27af4db1a168a2c8230b908d4a89
#
_cell.length_a   1.000
_cell.length_b   1.000
_cell.length_c   1.000
_cell.angle_alpha   90.00
_cell.angle_beta   90.00
_cell.angle_gamma   90.00
#
_symmetry.space_group_name_H-M   'P 1'
#
loop_
_entity.id
_entity.type
_entity.pdbx_description
1 polymer ?
#
loop_
_entity_poly.entity_id
_entity_poly.type
_entity_poly.pdbx_seq_one_letter_code
_entity_poly.pdbx_strand_id
1 'polypeptide(L)'
;YLIMFGALVCMATLWADNVRFAVDGPRQVIQGQQFQLEYTLYNASGKDLRLPEFSGCKVLYQGTSSGTSVSVVNGNVDRQTTETHVITLRAEKEGSYTFAPATISADGRTFSTNTWKLTILPPDKTSSSAGGASRQSMGEEAGNTELFIRTVLSKTKVYEQEALLATIKLYTRASGVQAENYSFPSFEGFVVQDIDLPQNTSFELENYNGVNYKMAILKQCLLFPQRTGKITINPGKFEFQVETYQLVNGPFGPMRVPQGVSRSVSSNAASVEVMPLPAGKPVSFMGGVGNFTLSSSISSTPVSYTHLTLPTIA
;
A
#
# COMPACT_ATOMS: atom_id res chain seq x y z
N TYR A 1 25.26 -55.70 42.83
CA TYR A 1 24.07 -55.66 41.98
C TYR A 1 23.60 -54.19 41.86
N LEU A 2 23.90 -53.57 40.72
CA LEU A 2 23.54 -52.19 40.44
C LEU A 2 22.39 -52.20 39.41
N ILE A 3 21.20 -51.86 39.82
CA ILE A 3 20.03 -51.76 38.93
C ILE A 3 20.01 -50.34 38.32
N MET A 4 20.31 -50.27 37.02
CA MET A 4 20.27 -49.05 36.24
C MET A 4 18.83 -48.84 35.74
N PHE A 5 18.13 -47.88 36.31
CA PHE A 5 16.78 -47.50 35.91
C PHE A 5 16.88 -46.51 34.74
N GLY A 6 16.65 -46.99 33.52
CA GLY A 6 16.61 -46.16 32.32
C GLY A 6 15.32 -45.37 32.23
N ALA A 7 15.39 -44.06 32.47
CA ALA A 7 14.28 -43.16 32.21
C ALA A 7 14.16 -42.92 30.71
N LEU A 8 13.14 -43.55 30.12
CA LEU A 8 12.72 -43.27 28.74
C LEU A 8 12.05 -41.90 28.68
N VAL A 9 12.81 -40.86 28.32
CA VAL A 9 12.25 -39.52 28.05
C VAL A 9 11.54 -39.59 26.69
N CYS A 10 10.22 -39.74 26.75
CA CYS A 10 9.36 -39.59 25.58
C CYS A 10 9.36 -38.12 25.18
N MET A 11 10.21 -37.74 24.21
CA MET A 11 10.12 -36.42 23.56
C MET A 11 8.85 -36.42 22.68
N ALA A 12 7.75 -35.95 23.26
CA ALA A 12 6.61 -35.55 22.49
C ALA A 12 7.03 -34.33 21.64
N THR A 13 7.25 -34.57 20.36
CA THR A 13 7.35 -33.48 19.38
C THR A 13 5.99 -32.76 19.34
N LEU A 14 5.89 -31.67 20.05
CA LEU A 14 4.77 -30.74 19.94
C LEU A 14 4.83 -30.14 18.52
N TRP A 15 4.03 -30.71 17.64
CA TRP A 15 3.65 -30.02 16.42
C TRP A 15 2.84 -28.79 16.86
N ALA A 16 3.48 -27.64 16.90
CA ALA A 16 2.78 -26.38 17.13
C ALA A 16 1.93 -26.11 15.89
N ASP A 17 0.67 -26.49 15.93
CA ASP A 17 -0.34 -25.97 15.01
C ASP A 17 -0.23 -24.46 15.09
N ASN A 18 0.19 -23.82 13.98
CA ASN A 18 0.32 -22.36 13.89
C ASN A 18 -1.08 -21.74 13.87
N VAL A 19 -1.73 -21.67 15.02
CA VAL A 19 -2.99 -20.95 15.20
C VAL A 19 -2.69 -19.46 15.04
N ARG A 20 -3.35 -18.85 14.09
CA ARG A 20 -3.20 -17.43 13.79
C ARG A 20 -4.57 -16.77 13.64
N PHE A 21 -4.73 -15.59 14.25
CA PHE A 21 -5.92 -14.76 14.08
C PHE A 21 -5.52 -13.47 13.36
N ALA A 22 -6.15 -13.20 12.22
CA ALA A 22 -5.82 -12.08 11.34
C ALA A 22 -7.06 -11.31 10.92
N VAL A 23 -6.90 -10.05 10.58
CA VAL A 23 -7.92 -9.20 9.98
C VAL A 23 -7.48 -8.77 8.60
N ASP A 24 -8.41 -8.78 7.64
CA ASP A 24 -8.22 -8.30 6.28
C ASP A 24 -9.42 -7.48 5.82
N GLY A 25 -9.20 -6.61 4.82
CA GLY A 25 -10.21 -5.74 4.24
C GLY A 25 -9.63 -4.50 3.59
N PRO A 26 -10.47 -3.57 3.11
CA PRO A 26 -10.01 -2.33 2.51
C PRO A 26 -9.40 -1.39 3.57
N ARG A 27 -8.30 -0.73 3.19
CA ARG A 27 -7.68 0.32 4.03
C ARG A 27 -8.23 1.71 3.74
N GLN A 28 -8.93 1.85 2.62
CA GLN A 28 -9.54 3.10 2.18
C GLN A 28 -10.92 2.82 1.59
N VAL A 29 -11.89 3.64 1.95
CA VAL A 29 -13.27 3.57 1.45
C VAL A 29 -13.82 4.99 1.29
N ILE A 30 -14.90 5.13 0.52
CA ILE A 30 -15.60 6.41 0.35
C ILE A 30 -16.76 6.48 1.33
N GLN A 31 -17.05 7.65 1.88
CA GLN A 31 -18.21 7.89 2.74
C GLN A 31 -19.51 7.43 2.06
N GLY A 32 -20.32 6.68 2.77
CA GLY A 32 -21.55 6.05 2.28
C GLY A 32 -21.34 4.65 1.69
N GLN A 33 -20.10 4.26 1.38
CA GLN A 33 -19.76 2.95 0.82
C GLN A 33 -19.91 1.84 1.87
N GLN A 34 -20.41 0.69 1.43
CA GLN A 34 -20.39 -0.54 2.20
C GLN A 34 -19.12 -1.33 1.89
N PHE A 35 -18.53 -1.90 2.92
CA PHE A 35 -17.31 -2.73 2.82
C PHE A 35 -17.34 -3.84 3.87
N GLN A 36 -16.42 -4.79 3.74
CA GLN A 36 -16.31 -5.91 4.66
C GLN A 36 -14.93 -5.94 5.31
N LEU A 37 -14.89 -6.29 6.58
CA LEU A 37 -13.70 -6.73 7.30
C LEU A 37 -13.85 -8.21 7.61
N GLU A 38 -12.82 -8.97 7.30
CA GLU A 38 -12.77 -10.41 7.50
C GLU A 38 -11.79 -10.73 8.63
N TYR A 39 -12.31 -11.32 9.70
CA TYR A 39 -11.52 -11.79 10.84
C TYR A 39 -11.38 -13.29 10.73
N THR A 40 -10.19 -13.78 10.34
CA THR A 40 -9.97 -15.20 10.06
C THR A 40 -9.07 -15.82 11.11
N LEU A 41 -9.58 -16.87 11.76
CA LEU A 41 -8.84 -17.77 12.62
C LEU A 41 -8.40 -18.98 11.80
N TYR A 42 -7.11 -19.24 11.79
CA TYR A 42 -6.48 -20.36 11.09
C TYR A 42 -6.15 -21.48 12.06
N ASN A 43 -6.38 -22.73 11.63
CA ASN A 43 -6.00 -23.96 12.31
C ASN A 43 -6.61 -24.16 13.70
N ALA A 44 -7.73 -23.49 13.98
CA ALA A 44 -8.50 -23.67 15.21
C ALA A 44 -9.96 -23.30 15.00
N SER A 45 -10.81 -23.68 15.96
CA SER A 45 -12.19 -23.20 16.08
C SER A 45 -12.31 -22.27 17.30
N GLY A 46 -12.89 -21.10 17.08
CA GLY A 46 -12.89 -20.03 18.08
C GLY A 46 -14.22 -19.90 18.85
N LYS A 47 -14.13 -19.33 20.03
CA LYS A 47 -15.27 -18.92 20.87
C LYS A 47 -15.00 -17.52 21.43
N ASP A 48 -16.06 -16.85 21.89
CA ASP A 48 -15.96 -15.55 22.57
C ASP A 48 -15.22 -14.48 21.75
N LEU A 49 -15.58 -14.36 20.45
CA LEU A 49 -15.08 -13.28 19.61
C LEU A 49 -15.49 -11.92 20.18
N ARG A 50 -14.48 -11.08 20.42
CA ARG A 50 -14.65 -9.69 20.84
C ARG A 50 -14.12 -8.78 19.74
N LEU A 51 -15.03 -8.07 19.11
CA LEU A 51 -14.73 -7.10 18.08
C LEU A 51 -14.45 -5.72 18.69
N PRO A 52 -13.60 -4.89 18.05
CA PRO A 52 -13.40 -3.50 18.46
C PRO A 52 -14.63 -2.65 18.15
N GLU A 53 -14.66 -1.44 18.70
CA GLU A 53 -15.58 -0.41 18.26
C GLU A 53 -15.17 0.11 16.87
N PHE A 54 -16.11 0.13 15.93
CA PHE A 54 -15.90 0.61 14.57
C PHE A 54 -16.25 2.10 14.45
N SER A 55 -15.47 2.96 15.09
CA SER A 55 -15.68 4.40 15.07
C SER A 55 -15.75 4.95 13.64
N GLY A 56 -16.72 5.83 13.36
CA GLY A 56 -16.97 6.39 12.02
C GLY A 56 -17.69 5.45 11.05
N CYS A 57 -18.03 4.23 11.48
CA CYS A 57 -18.72 3.22 10.68
C CYS A 57 -19.95 2.68 11.40
N LYS A 58 -20.94 2.25 10.63
CA LYS A 58 -22.12 1.53 11.13
C LYS A 58 -22.01 0.06 10.73
N VAL A 59 -22.18 -0.83 11.71
CA VAL A 59 -22.27 -2.27 11.46
C VAL A 59 -23.63 -2.57 10.84
N LEU A 60 -23.63 -3.22 9.69
CA LEU A 60 -24.85 -3.61 8.97
C LEU A 60 -25.16 -5.08 9.14
N TYR A 61 -24.14 -5.94 9.11
CA TYR A 61 -24.29 -7.38 9.16
C TYR A 61 -23.04 -8.03 9.75
N GLN A 62 -23.24 -9.16 10.42
CA GLN A 62 -22.18 -10.03 10.90
C GLN A 62 -22.53 -11.46 10.51
N GLY A 63 -21.57 -12.17 9.93
CA GLY A 63 -21.70 -13.56 9.54
C GLY A 63 -20.46 -14.34 9.86
N THR A 64 -20.61 -15.66 9.98
CA THR A 64 -19.48 -16.57 10.19
C THR A 64 -19.52 -17.66 9.14
N SER A 65 -18.37 -17.99 8.58
CA SER A 65 -18.17 -19.11 7.68
C SER A 65 -16.98 -19.93 8.13
N SER A 66 -17.01 -21.24 7.89
CA SER A 66 -15.89 -22.13 8.14
C SER A 66 -15.52 -22.88 6.88
N GLY A 67 -14.24 -23.08 6.67
CA GLY A 67 -13.68 -23.80 5.53
C GLY A 67 -12.57 -24.74 5.95
N THR A 68 -12.36 -25.79 5.15
CA THR A 68 -11.20 -26.65 5.27
C THR A 68 -10.55 -26.77 3.89
N SER A 69 -9.29 -26.43 3.82
CA SER A 69 -8.44 -26.59 2.65
C SER A 69 -7.49 -27.76 2.87
N VAL A 70 -7.35 -28.62 1.88
CA VAL A 70 -6.40 -29.74 1.89
C VAL A 70 -5.46 -29.59 0.70
N SER A 71 -4.18 -29.46 0.98
CA SER A 71 -3.11 -29.38 -0.03
C SER A 71 -2.24 -30.64 0.05
N VAL A 72 -1.91 -31.21 -1.10
CA VAL A 72 -1.00 -32.36 -1.19
C VAL A 72 0.21 -31.96 -2.03
N VAL A 73 1.37 -31.83 -1.38
CA VAL A 73 2.62 -31.49 -2.04
C VAL A 73 3.66 -32.57 -1.72
N ASN A 74 4.20 -33.20 -2.76
CA ASN A 74 5.21 -34.26 -2.64
C ASN A 74 4.80 -35.42 -1.68
N GLY A 75 3.52 -35.80 -1.66
CA GLY A 75 3.00 -36.84 -0.80
C GLY A 75 2.71 -36.40 0.64
N ASN A 76 3.04 -35.20 1.03
CA ASN A 76 2.66 -34.60 2.32
C ASN A 76 1.28 -33.96 2.19
N VAL A 77 0.36 -34.36 3.09
CA VAL A 77 -0.98 -33.79 3.17
C VAL A 77 -0.96 -32.67 4.21
N ASP A 78 -1.18 -31.45 3.79
CA ASP A 78 -1.38 -30.30 4.65
C ASP A 78 -2.87 -29.97 4.71
N ARG A 79 -3.42 -29.90 5.92
CA ARG A 79 -4.82 -29.58 6.17
C ARG A 79 -4.92 -28.29 6.96
N GLN A 80 -5.49 -27.26 6.36
CA GLN A 80 -5.74 -25.98 6.99
C GLN A 80 -7.23 -25.78 7.21
N THR A 81 -7.64 -25.56 8.44
CA THR A 81 -9.00 -25.13 8.79
C THR A 81 -9.03 -23.62 8.97
N THR A 82 -10.11 -22.98 8.51
CA THR A 82 -10.33 -21.56 8.67
C THR A 82 -11.72 -21.31 9.22
N GLU A 83 -11.81 -20.39 10.17
CA GLU A 83 -13.08 -19.83 10.66
C GLU A 83 -13.03 -18.32 10.41
N THR A 84 -13.89 -17.82 9.51
CA THR A 84 -13.90 -16.41 9.09
C THR A 84 -15.18 -15.74 9.56
N HIS A 85 -15.03 -14.67 10.33
CA HIS A 85 -16.11 -13.78 10.74
C HIS A 85 -16.10 -12.56 9.83
N VAL A 86 -17.16 -12.40 9.04
CA VAL A 86 -17.32 -11.30 8.08
C VAL A 86 -18.19 -10.23 8.71
N ILE A 87 -17.64 -9.02 8.83
CA ILE A 87 -18.34 -7.85 9.36
C ILE A 87 -18.59 -6.88 8.22
N THR A 88 -19.84 -6.71 7.83
CA THR A 88 -20.22 -5.70 6.81
C THR A 88 -20.48 -4.37 7.49
N LEU A 89 -19.75 -3.38 7.07
CA LEU A 89 -19.76 -2.02 7.60
C LEU A 89 -20.20 -1.02 6.52
N ARG A 90 -20.77 0.10 6.94
CA ARG A 90 -20.97 1.27 6.10
C ARG A 90 -20.17 2.44 6.69
N ALA A 91 -19.37 3.08 5.85
CA ALA A 91 -18.62 4.28 6.20
C ALA A 91 -19.58 5.47 6.38
N GLU A 92 -19.66 6.07 7.58
CA GLU A 92 -20.61 7.14 7.86
C GLU A 92 -19.94 8.52 7.91
N LYS A 93 -18.72 8.59 8.44
CA LYS A 93 -18.03 9.86 8.66
C LYS A 93 -16.62 9.80 8.10
N GLU A 94 -16.25 10.80 7.28
CA GLU A 94 -14.89 10.96 6.76
C GLU A 94 -13.84 11.10 7.87
N GLY A 95 -12.62 10.65 7.61
CA GLY A 95 -11.51 10.70 8.54
C GLY A 95 -10.64 9.45 8.53
N SER A 96 -9.61 9.46 9.35
CA SER A 96 -8.73 8.28 9.55
C SER A 96 -9.02 7.66 10.91
N TYR A 97 -9.32 6.37 10.90
CA TYR A 97 -9.70 5.60 12.08
C TYR A 97 -8.71 4.46 12.29
N THR A 98 -8.47 4.14 13.55
CA THR A 98 -7.66 2.97 13.94
C THR A 98 -8.52 2.09 14.83
N PHE A 99 -8.87 0.91 14.33
CA PHE A 99 -9.61 -0.08 15.11
C PHE A 99 -8.64 -0.88 15.96
N ALA A 100 -8.99 -1.08 17.21
CA ALA A 100 -8.22 -1.91 18.15
C ALA A 100 -8.19 -3.39 17.68
N PRO A 101 -7.24 -4.20 18.18
CA PRO A 101 -7.22 -5.62 17.88
C PRO A 101 -8.53 -6.31 18.33
N ALA A 102 -9.08 -7.17 17.46
CA ALA A 102 -10.10 -8.12 17.87
C ALA A 102 -9.46 -9.29 18.62
N THR A 103 -10.19 -9.93 19.53
CA THR A 103 -9.72 -11.09 20.29
C THR A 103 -10.68 -12.26 20.14
N ILE A 104 -10.13 -13.48 20.12
CA ILE A 104 -10.89 -14.73 20.07
C ILE A 104 -10.22 -15.77 20.95
N SER A 105 -11.01 -16.61 21.59
CA SER A 105 -10.50 -17.71 22.43
C SER A 105 -10.55 -19.02 21.63
N ALA A 106 -9.42 -19.72 21.54
CA ALA A 106 -9.30 -21.03 20.90
C ALA A 106 -8.32 -21.89 21.70
N ASP A 107 -8.64 -23.15 21.90
CA ASP A 107 -7.80 -24.15 22.60
C ASP A 107 -7.30 -23.66 24.00
N GLY A 108 -8.17 -22.95 24.72
CA GLY A 108 -7.86 -22.40 26.04
C GLY A 108 -6.90 -21.22 26.06
N ARG A 109 -6.57 -20.65 24.88
CA ARG A 109 -5.71 -19.46 24.71
C ARG A 109 -6.48 -18.34 24.02
N THR A 110 -6.05 -17.13 24.25
CA THR A 110 -6.62 -15.94 23.56
C THR A 110 -5.67 -15.50 22.45
N PHE A 111 -6.21 -15.35 21.25
CA PHE A 111 -5.51 -14.83 20.08
C PHE A 111 -6.04 -13.42 19.75
N SER A 112 -5.18 -12.57 19.23
CA SER A 112 -5.55 -11.21 18.85
C SER A 112 -5.06 -10.88 17.45
N THR A 113 -5.83 -10.05 16.74
CA THR A 113 -5.40 -9.48 15.45
C THR A 113 -4.47 -8.30 15.66
N ASN A 114 -3.87 -7.83 14.56
CA ASN A 114 -3.26 -6.52 14.53
C ASN A 114 -4.33 -5.41 14.55
N THR A 115 -3.91 -4.18 14.86
CA THR A 115 -4.73 -2.98 14.66
C THR A 115 -5.04 -2.79 13.17
N TRP A 116 -6.25 -2.32 12.85
CA TRP A 116 -6.65 -2.01 11.49
C TRP A 116 -6.79 -0.51 11.29
N LYS A 117 -6.08 0.04 10.30
CA LYS A 117 -6.20 1.46 9.93
C LYS A 117 -7.11 1.58 8.71
N LEU A 118 -8.15 2.39 8.84
CA LEU A 118 -9.11 2.70 7.79
C LEU A 118 -9.14 4.21 7.55
N THR A 119 -9.05 4.63 6.29
CA THR A 119 -9.28 6.01 5.87
C THR A 119 -10.58 6.09 5.11
N ILE A 120 -11.51 6.93 5.59
CA ILE A 120 -12.79 7.20 4.92
C ILE A 120 -12.64 8.53 4.19
N LEU A 121 -12.67 8.48 2.87
CA LEU A 121 -12.57 9.63 1.99
C LEU A 121 -13.94 10.31 1.81
N PRO A 122 -13.99 11.62 1.56
CA PRO A 122 -15.23 12.31 1.23
C PRO A 122 -15.86 11.74 -0.05
N PRO A 123 -17.18 11.85 -0.23
CA PRO A 123 -17.84 11.48 -1.47
C PRO A 123 -17.44 12.42 -2.60
N ASP A 124 -17.57 11.96 -3.85
CA ASP A 124 -17.34 12.82 -5.02
C ASP A 124 -18.25 14.04 -5.01
N LYS A 125 -17.72 15.24 -5.24
CA LYS A 125 -18.52 16.47 -5.28
C LYS A 125 -19.63 16.45 -6.34
N THR A 126 -19.46 15.62 -7.38
CA THR A 126 -20.45 15.42 -8.45
C THR A 126 -21.61 14.51 -8.05
N SER A 127 -21.51 13.76 -6.94
CA SER A 127 -22.52 12.81 -6.48
C SER A 127 -23.60 13.42 -5.56
N SER A 128 -23.48 14.70 -5.20
CA SER A 128 -24.35 15.35 -4.20
C SER A 128 -25.76 15.70 -4.68
N SER A 129 -26.18 15.30 -5.89
CA SER A 129 -27.52 15.60 -6.41
C SER A 129 -28.41 14.37 -6.67
N ALA A 130 -28.09 13.19 -6.16
CA ALA A 130 -29.00 12.03 -6.25
C ALA A 130 -28.97 11.22 -4.97
N GLY A 131 -29.85 11.57 -4.03
CA GLY A 131 -30.26 10.64 -2.96
C GLY A 131 -30.98 9.45 -3.59
N GLY A 132 -30.46 8.25 -3.45
CA GLY A 132 -31.11 7.01 -3.82
C GLY A 132 -30.14 5.98 -4.39
N ALA A 133 -30.07 4.84 -3.72
CA ALA A 133 -29.60 3.54 -4.13
C ALA A 133 -28.72 3.53 -5.39
N SER A 134 -27.46 3.12 -5.26
CA SER A 134 -26.53 2.95 -6.37
C SER A 134 -27.12 2.01 -7.43
N ARG A 135 -27.94 2.57 -8.31
CA ARG A 135 -28.09 2.03 -9.65
C ARG A 135 -26.78 2.38 -10.34
N GLN A 136 -25.91 1.39 -10.55
CA GLN A 136 -24.90 1.46 -11.59
C GLN A 136 -25.62 2.03 -12.81
N SER A 137 -25.29 3.26 -13.19
CA SER A 137 -25.81 3.89 -14.38
C SER A 137 -25.41 3.02 -15.57
N MET A 138 -26.39 2.30 -16.12
CA MET A 138 -26.30 1.70 -17.42
C MET A 138 -26.21 2.86 -18.44
N GLY A 139 -25.00 3.21 -18.89
CA GLY A 139 -24.83 4.17 -19.96
C GLY A 139 -23.70 5.16 -19.75
N GLU A 140 -22.54 4.76 -19.25
CA GLU A 140 -21.32 5.53 -19.53
C GLU A 140 -20.83 5.12 -20.92
N GLU A 141 -21.03 6.03 -21.86
CA GLU A 141 -20.38 6.00 -23.16
C GLU A 141 -18.86 5.82 -22.98
N ALA A 142 -18.25 5.03 -23.86
CA ALA A 142 -16.83 4.66 -23.91
C ALA A 142 -15.85 5.86 -24.04
N GLY A 143 -16.27 7.08 -23.67
CA GLY A 143 -15.56 8.32 -23.93
C GLY A 143 -14.91 9.00 -22.70
N ASN A 144 -15.31 8.71 -21.49
CA ASN A 144 -14.89 9.52 -20.33
C ASN A 144 -14.27 8.70 -19.17
N THR A 145 -13.38 7.80 -19.52
CA THR A 145 -12.55 7.19 -18.49
C THR A 145 -11.43 8.16 -18.17
N GLU A 146 -11.61 8.96 -17.12
CA GLU A 146 -10.60 9.91 -16.69
C GLU A 146 -9.32 9.17 -16.31
N LEU A 147 -8.26 9.45 -17.07
CA LEU A 147 -6.93 8.94 -16.84
C LEU A 147 -5.95 10.10 -17.05
N PHE A 148 -5.15 10.39 -16.04
CA PHE A 148 -4.14 11.43 -16.12
C PHE A 148 -2.94 11.10 -15.23
N ILE A 149 -1.81 11.76 -15.51
CA ILE A 149 -0.57 11.61 -14.76
C ILE A 149 -0.15 12.93 -14.16
N ARG A 150 0.37 12.87 -12.94
CA ARG A 150 0.92 14.03 -12.26
C ARG A 150 2.34 13.79 -11.78
N THR A 151 3.19 14.77 -12.07
CA THR A 151 4.49 14.93 -11.41
C THR A 151 4.27 15.81 -10.19
N VAL A 152 4.47 15.25 -9.00
CA VAL A 152 4.29 15.91 -7.70
C VAL A 152 5.66 16.05 -7.05
N LEU A 153 5.98 17.26 -6.60
CA LEU A 153 7.21 17.56 -5.88
C LEU A 153 6.90 17.81 -4.40
N SER A 154 7.73 17.29 -3.51
CA SER A 154 7.57 17.50 -2.06
C SER A 154 7.79 18.95 -1.65
N LYS A 155 8.58 19.70 -2.43
CA LYS A 155 8.90 21.11 -2.21
C LYS A 155 8.95 21.84 -3.55
N THR A 156 8.51 23.08 -3.57
CA THR A 156 8.62 23.97 -4.74
C THR A 156 9.77 24.97 -4.62
N LYS A 157 10.39 25.08 -3.43
CA LYS A 157 11.51 25.96 -3.10
C LYS A 157 12.51 25.20 -2.22
N VAL A 158 13.74 25.17 -2.66
CA VAL A 158 14.85 24.41 -2.01
C VAL A 158 16.15 25.17 -2.15
N TYR A 159 17.15 24.82 -1.36
CA TYR A 159 18.53 25.26 -1.57
C TYR A 159 19.24 24.39 -2.62
N GLU A 160 20.31 24.92 -3.21
CA GLU A 160 21.21 24.13 -4.05
C GLU A 160 21.68 22.90 -3.26
N GLN A 161 21.64 21.71 -3.92
CA GLN A 161 21.95 20.39 -3.34
C GLN A 161 20.98 19.89 -2.24
N GLU A 162 19.94 20.63 -1.89
CA GLU A 162 18.92 20.13 -0.97
C GLU A 162 18.04 19.09 -1.66
N ALA A 163 17.86 17.93 -1.01
CA ALA A 163 17.02 16.87 -1.53
C ALA A 163 15.54 17.24 -1.56
N LEU A 164 14.87 16.96 -2.68
CA LEU A 164 13.42 16.98 -2.78
C LEU A 164 12.92 15.68 -3.41
N LEU A 165 11.77 15.21 -2.96
CA LEU A 165 11.14 14.01 -3.50
C LEU A 165 10.29 14.38 -4.71
N ALA A 166 10.49 13.70 -5.82
CA ALA A 166 9.61 13.72 -6.98
C ALA A 166 8.84 12.40 -7.05
N THR A 167 7.53 12.48 -7.21
CA THR A 167 6.64 11.34 -7.34
C THR A 167 5.80 11.48 -8.60
N ILE A 168 5.82 10.48 -9.47
CA ILE A 168 4.97 10.41 -10.65
C ILE A 168 3.81 9.51 -10.33
N LYS A 169 2.62 10.08 -10.30
CA LYS A 169 1.36 9.43 -9.92
C LYS A 169 0.45 9.29 -11.13
N LEU A 170 -0.10 8.09 -11.31
CA LEU A 170 -1.19 7.81 -12.23
C LEU A 170 -2.50 7.93 -11.47
N TYR A 171 -3.48 8.60 -12.05
CA TYR A 171 -4.85 8.68 -11.55
C TYR A 171 -5.81 8.13 -12.59
N THR A 172 -6.70 7.25 -12.18
CA THR A 172 -7.69 6.66 -13.09
C THR A 172 -9.00 6.33 -12.39
N ARG A 173 -10.09 6.34 -13.15
CA ARG A 173 -11.39 5.80 -12.74
C ARG A 173 -11.71 4.49 -13.46
N ALA A 174 -10.86 4.07 -14.38
CA ALA A 174 -11.04 2.83 -15.13
C ALA A 174 -10.97 1.58 -14.22
N SER A 175 -11.62 0.51 -14.64
CA SER A 175 -11.59 -0.79 -13.97
C SER A 175 -10.22 -1.44 -14.09
N GLY A 176 -9.62 -1.43 -15.28
CA GLY A 176 -8.29 -1.95 -15.58
C GLY A 176 -7.47 -0.97 -16.42
N VAL A 177 -6.19 -0.85 -16.07
CA VAL A 177 -5.21 -0.02 -16.80
C VAL A 177 -3.91 -0.79 -16.89
N GLN A 178 -3.38 -0.92 -18.12
CA GLN A 178 -2.10 -1.56 -18.38
C GLN A 178 -1.18 -0.57 -19.12
N ALA A 179 0.06 -0.41 -18.66
CA ALA A 179 1.04 0.43 -19.33
C ALA A 179 1.55 -0.29 -20.59
N GLU A 180 1.52 0.39 -21.75
CA GLU A 180 2.06 -0.09 -23.01
C GLU A 180 3.46 0.49 -23.27
N ASN A 181 3.55 1.82 -23.18
CA ASN A 181 4.78 2.55 -23.42
C ASN A 181 4.88 3.77 -22.50
N TYR A 182 6.08 4.15 -22.09
CA TYR A 182 6.27 5.32 -21.25
C TYR A 182 7.65 5.93 -21.41
N SER A 183 7.65 7.27 -21.35
CA SER A 183 8.86 8.08 -21.24
C SER A 183 8.70 9.00 -20.05
N PHE A 184 9.43 8.70 -18.97
CA PHE A 184 9.40 9.54 -17.77
C PHE A 184 9.97 10.94 -18.06
N PRO A 185 9.57 11.95 -17.25
CA PRO A 185 10.19 13.27 -17.32
C PRO A 185 11.71 13.19 -17.22
N SER A 186 12.42 13.99 -18.02
CA SER A 186 13.85 14.22 -17.81
C SER A 186 14.03 15.22 -16.66
N PHE A 187 14.93 14.89 -15.73
CA PHE A 187 15.22 15.75 -14.58
C PHE A 187 16.52 16.54 -14.84
N GLU A 188 16.54 17.32 -15.92
CA GLU A 188 17.69 18.14 -16.28
C GLU A 188 18.00 19.17 -15.20
N GLY A 189 19.27 19.27 -14.82
CA GLY A 189 19.72 20.17 -13.75
C GLY A 189 19.64 19.58 -12.35
N PHE A 190 19.29 18.29 -12.24
CA PHE A 190 19.31 17.54 -10.98
C PHE A 190 20.24 16.32 -11.08
N VAL A 191 20.85 15.97 -9.97
CA VAL A 191 21.31 14.60 -9.73
C VAL A 191 20.09 13.82 -9.22
N VAL A 192 19.87 12.64 -9.81
CA VAL A 192 18.70 11.81 -9.56
C VAL A 192 19.11 10.54 -8.83
N GLN A 193 18.43 10.25 -7.73
CA GLN A 193 18.53 8.98 -7.03
C GLN A 193 17.17 8.31 -7.05
N ASP A 194 17.02 7.23 -7.80
CA ASP A 194 15.78 6.47 -7.87
C ASP A 194 15.51 5.76 -6.55
N ILE A 195 14.22 5.66 -6.20
CA ILE A 195 13.72 4.92 -5.05
C ILE A 195 13.01 3.68 -5.60
N ASP A 196 13.45 2.51 -5.16
CA ASP A 196 12.82 1.25 -5.54
C ASP A 196 11.39 1.17 -5.01
N LEU A 197 10.45 0.94 -5.91
CA LEU A 197 9.06 0.71 -5.58
C LEU A 197 8.80 -0.80 -5.45
N PRO A 198 7.82 -1.22 -4.64
CA PRO A 198 7.36 -2.60 -4.60
C PRO A 198 6.97 -3.07 -6.01
N GLN A 199 7.33 -4.31 -6.37
CA GLN A 199 7.06 -4.87 -7.70
C GLN A 199 5.56 -4.95 -8.03
N ASN A 200 4.72 -5.07 -7.00
CA ASN A 200 3.27 -5.07 -7.16
C ASN A 200 2.75 -3.65 -6.98
N THR A 201 2.43 -2.99 -8.09
CA THR A 201 1.76 -1.69 -8.07
C THR A 201 0.33 -1.88 -7.55
N SER A 202 0.07 -1.47 -6.32
CA SER A 202 -1.27 -1.43 -5.75
C SER A 202 -1.90 -0.08 -6.02
N PHE A 203 -3.20 -0.09 -6.38
CA PHE A 203 -3.97 1.13 -6.47
C PHE A 203 -4.50 1.51 -5.08
N GLU A 204 -4.30 2.76 -4.72
CA GLU A 204 -4.89 3.39 -3.54
C GLU A 204 -5.96 4.40 -3.98
N LEU A 205 -6.94 4.67 -3.11
CA LEU A 205 -7.91 5.74 -3.38
C LEU A 205 -7.32 7.07 -2.92
N GLU A 206 -7.34 8.08 -3.80
CA GLU A 206 -6.94 9.45 -3.47
C GLU A 206 -8.00 10.42 -3.96
N ASN A 207 -8.45 11.34 -3.08
CA ASN A 207 -9.35 12.41 -3.46
C ASN A 207 -8.53 13.56 -4.07
N TYR A 208 -8.74 13.80 -5.36
CA TYR A 208 -8.11 14.90 -6.07
C TYR A 208 -9.17 15.87 -6.60
N ASN A 209 -9.11 17.12 -6.15
CA ASN A 209 -10.07 18.18 -6.50
C ASN A 209 -11.54 17.85 -6.19
N GLY A 210 -11.77 17.00 -5.19
CA GLY A 210 -13.10 16.57 -4.78
C GLY A 210 -13.65 15.39 -5.57
N VAL A 211 -12.82 14.68 -6.34
CA VAL A 211 -13.15 13.46 -7.05
C VAL A 211 -12.22 12.35 -6.59
N ASN A 212 -12.77 11.16 -6.35
CA ASN A 212 -12.00 10.00 -5.91
C ASN A 212 -11.48 9.20 -7.11
N TYR A 213 -10.17 9.02 -7.15
CA TYR A 213 -9.47 8.25 -8.17
C TYR A 213 -8.75 7.06 -7.56
N LYS A 214 -8.61 6.01 -8.33
CA LYS A 214 -7.58 4.99 -8.10
C LYS A 214 -6.24 5.63 -8.48
N MET A 215 -5.32 5.72 -7.54
CA MET A 215 -4.00 6.30 -7.72
C MET A 215 -2.94 5.22 -7.59
N ALA A 216 -1.96 5.23 -8.48
CA ALA A 216 -0.78 4.39 -8.41
C ALA A 216 0.49 5.23 -8.57
N ILE A 217 1.53 4.89 -7.82
CA ILE A 217 2.84 5.52 -7.96
C ILE A 217 3.61 4.77 -9.05
N LEU A 218 3.97 5.48 -10.13
CA LEU A 218 4.73 4.92 -11.24
C LEU A 218 6.23 5.04 -11.04
N LYS A 219 6.69 6.14 -10.41
CA LYS A 219 8.11 6.39 -10.12
C LYS A 219 8.25 7.31 -8.92
N GLN A 220 9.25 7.05 -8.09
CA GLN A 220 9.74 7.95 -7.05
C GLN A 220 11.24 8.14 -7.18
N CYS A 221 11.71 9.37 -6.98
CA CYS A 221 13.13 9.65 -6.93
C CYS A 221 13.43 10.87 -6.05
N LEU A 222 14.62 10.89 -5.48
CA LEU A 222 15.19 12.06 -4.84
C LEU A 222 15.92 12.87 -5.91
N LEU A 223 15.64 14.16 -5.95
CA LEU A 223 16.26 15.12 -6.84
C LEU A 223 17.15 16.07 -6.04
N PHE A 224 18.37 16.26 -6.48
CA PHE A 224 19.35 17.18 -5.90
C PHE A 224 19.70 18.25 -6.94
N PRO A 225 19.20 19.49 -6.81
CA PRO A 225 19.44 20.54 -7.78
C PRO A 225 20.92 20.94 -7.83
N GLN A 226 21.47 21.07 -9.04
CA GLN A 226 22.88 21.37 -9.29
C GLN A 226 23.15 22.82 -9.68
N ARG A 227 22.10 23.62 -9.81
CA ARG A 227 22.20 25.04 -10.16
C ARG A 227 21.11 25.83 -9.46
N THR A 228 21.39 27.10 -9.21
CA THR A 228 20.42 28.05 -8.64
C THR A 228 19.45 28.59 -9.70
N GLY A 229 18.36 29.17 -9.24
CA GLY A 229 17.32 29.74 -10.09
C GLY A 229 16.16 28.77 -10.33
N LYS A 230 15.30 29.10 -11.30
CA LYS A 230 14.13 28.28 -11.62
C LYS A 230 14.54 27.11 -12.52
N ILE A 231 14.31 25.89 -12.06
CA ILE A 231 14.47 24.67 -12.86
C ILE A 231 13.08 24.13 -13.18
N THR A 232 12.83 23.84 -14.46
CA THR A 232 11.57 23.28 -14.93
C THR A 232 11.77 21.84 -15.36
N ILE A 233 10.90 20.97 -14.87
CA ILE A 233 10.82 19.56 -15.24
C ILE A 233 9.75 19.43 -16.33
N ASN A 234 10.16 18.99 -17.52
CA ASN A 234 9.27 18.82 -18.66
C ASN A 234 8.34 17.63 -18.47
N PRO A 235 7.15 17.65 -19.12
CA PRO A 235 6.22 16.53 -19.06
C PRO A 235 6.80 15.22 -19.59
N GLY A 236 6.52 14.11 -18.91
CA GLY A 236 6.69 12.77 -19.46
C GLY A 236 5.51 12.37 -20.33
N LYS A 237 5.69 11.36 -21.18
CA LYS A 237 4.67 10.80 -22.08
C LYS A 237 4.40 9.34 -21.71
N PHE A 238 3.13 8.95 -21.73
CA PHE A 238 2.71 7.63 -21.29
C PHE A 238 1.57 7.14 -22.19
N GLU A 239 1.61 5.86 -22.53
CA GLU A 239 0.58 5.18 -23.29
C GLU A 239 0.05 4.02 -22.48
N PHE A 240 -1.26 3.97 -22.31
CA PHE A 240 -1.95 2.96 -21.53
C PHE A 240 -3.04 2.30 -22.34
N GLN A 241 -3.20 1.01 -22.16
CA GLN A 241 -4.41 0.30 -22.54
C GLN A 241 -5.39 0.35 -21.35
N VAL A 242 -6.55 0.92 -21.62
CA VAL A 242 -7.62 1.12 -20.64
C VAL A 242 -8.74 0.16 -20.97
N GLU A 243 -9.15 -0.64 -19.97
CA GLU A 243 -10.31 -1.51 -20.13
C GLU A 243 -11.59 -0.69 -20.11
N THR A 244 -12.35 -0.79 -21.18
CA THR A 244 -13.70 -0.24 -21.34
C THR A 244 -14.68 -1.37 -21.65
N TYR A 245 -15.97 -1.10 -21.60
CA TYR A 245 -16.99 -2.07 -21.95
C TYR A 245 -17.82 -1.54 -23.11
N GLN A 246 -17.93 -2.34 -24.17
CA GLN A 246 -18.84 -2.07 -25.27
C GLN A 246 -20.11 -2.91 -25.13
N LEU A 247 -21.28 -2.28 -25.34
CA LEU A 247 -22.54 -2.99 -25.43
C LEU A 247 -22.69 -3.58 -26.83
N VAL A 248 -22.74 -4.89 -26.93
CA VAL A 248 -23.04 -5.62 -28.18
C VAL A 248 -24.35 -6.38 -28.03
N ASN A 249 -25.15 -6.42 -29.08
CA ASN A 249 -26.36 -7.20 -29.10
C ASN A 249 -26.04 -8.69 -29.25
N GLY A 250 -26.18 -9.45 -28.16
CA GLY A 250 -26.03 -10.90 -28.16
C GLY A 250 -27.35 -11.62 -28.39
N PRO A 251 -27.30 -12.97 -28.54
CA PRO A 251 -28.52 -13.80 -28.78
C PRO A 251 -29.54 -13.72 -27.62
N PHE A 252 -29.13 -13.32 -26.43
CA PHE A 252 -29.99 -13.24 -25.23
C PHE A 252 -30.21 -11.79 -24.73
N GLY A 253 -29.90 -10.78 -25.58
CA GLY A 253 -30.01 -9.37 -25.25
C GLY A 253 -28.66 -8.64 -25.23
N PRO A 254 -28.63 -7.36 -24.81
CA PRO A 254 -27.40 -6.58 -24.77
C PRO A 254 -26.39 -7.18 -23.78
N MET A 255 -25.18 -7.45 -24.26
CA MET A 255 -24.05 -7.98 -23.48
C MET A 255 -22.94 -6.93 -23.40
N ARG A 256 -22.28 -6.80 -22.25
CA ARG A 256 -21.07 -6.00 -22.08
C ARG A 256 -19.86 -6.84 -22.43
N VAL A 257 -19.14 -6.41 -23.48
CA VAL A 257 -17.89 -7.06 -23.88
C VAL A 257 -16.73 -6.15 -23.50
N PRO A 258 -15.71 -6.64 -22.78
CA PRO A 258 -14.53 -5.85 -22.48
C PRO A 258 -13.78 -5.49 -23.76
N GLN A 259 -13.38 -4.23 -23.90
CA GLN A 259 -12.60 -3.72 -25.01
C GLN A 259 -11.44 -2.89 -24.44
N GLY A 260 -10.22 -3.17 -24.90
CA GLY A 260 -9.06 -2.33 -24.62
C GLY A 260 -9.03 -1.12 -25.54
N VAL A 261 -8.86 0.07 -24.98
CA VAL A 261 -8.68 1.31 -25.76
C VAL A 261 -7.33 1.91 -25.37
N SER A 262 -6.46 2.16 -26.35
CA SER A 262 -5.19 2.84 -26.12
C SER A 262 -5.40 4.34 -25.83
N ARG A 263 -4.76 4.87 -24.78
CA ARG A 263 -4.83 6.27 -24.35
C ARG A 263 -3.41 6.81 -24.15
N SER A 264 -3.10 7.89 -24.85
CA SER A 264 -1.85 8.64 -24.68
C SER A 264 -2.10 9.83 -23.77
N VAL A 265 -1.32 9.95 -22.69
CA VAL A 265 -1.39 11.04 -21.72
C VAL A 265 -0.01 11.59 -21.41
N SER A 266 0.06 12.87 -21.07
CA SER A 266 1.29 13.51 -20.63
C SER A 266 1.16 13.94 -19.17
N SER A 267 2.26 13.89 -18.41
CA SER A 267 2.27 14.48 -17.08
C SER A 267 2.26 16.02 -17.17
N ASN A 268 1.95 16.69 -16.06
CA ASN A 268 2.14 18.12 -15.96
C ASN A 268 3.63 18.50 -15.94
N ALA A 269 3.96 19.70 -16.39
CA ALA A 269 5.23 20.31 -16.07
C ALA A 269 5.27 20.68 -14.57
N ALA A 270 6.45 20.57 -13.97
CA ALA A 270 6.70 20.99 -12.60
C ALA A 270 7.89 21.92 -12.54
N SER A 271 7.93 22.84 -11.57
CA SER A 271 9.07 23.74 -11.42
C SER A 271 9.50 23.90 -9.98
N VAL A 272 10.79 24.07 -9.77
CA VAL A 272 11.44 24.30 -8.48
C VAL A 272 12.21 25.59 -8.53
N GLU A 273 12.09 26.42 -7.51
CA GLU A 273 12.94 27.56 -7.27
C GLU A 273 14.12 27.15 -6.38
N VAL A 274 15.32 27.21 -6.92
CA VAL A 274 16.54 26.80 -6.22
C VAL A 274 17.28 28.05 -5.73
N MET A 275 17.36 28.18 -4.42
CA MET A 275 18.07 29.28 -3.76
C MET A 275 19.58 28.95 -3.64
N PRO A 276 20.44 29.98 -3.72
CA PRO A 276 21.85 29.78 -3.39
C PRO A 276 22.02 29.42 -1.91
N LEU A 277 23.08 28.70 -1.60
CA LEU A 277 23.42 28.41 -0.21
C LEU A 277 23.65 29.71 0.56
N PRO A 278 23.28 29.76 1.87
CA PRO A 278 23.55 30.93 2.71
C PRO A 278 25.05 31.27 2.73
N ALA A 279 25.35 32.58 2.80
CA ALA A 279 26.73 33.05 2.94
C ALA A 279 27.35 32.55 4.26
N GLY A 280 28.66 32.35 4.27
CA GLY A 280 29.42 31.97 5.48
C GLY A 280 29.44 30.46 5.76
N LYS A 281 29.38 29.64 4.71
CA LYS A 281 29.58 28.19 4.87
C LYS A 281 30.97 27.91 5.48
N PRO A 282 31.11 27.01 6.45
CA PRO A 282 32.37 26.67 7.07
C PRO A 282 33.32 25.98 6.05
N VAL A 283 34.62 26.08 6.28
CA VAL A 283 35.62 25.40 5.43
C VAL A 283 35.45 23.89 5.41
N SER A 284 34.90 23.32 6.51
CA SER A 284 34.60 21.89 6.64
C SER A 284 33.27 21.46 5.99
N PHE A 285 32.60 22.35 5.25
CA PHE A 285 31.35 22.01 4.57
C PHE A 285 31.57 20.98 3.45
N MET A 286 30.96 19.81 3.57
CA MET A 286 31.14 18.70 2.64
C MET A 286 29.89 18.45 1.74
N GLY A 287 29.00 19.43 1.60
CA GLY A 287 27.89 19.40 0.65
C GLY A 287 26.55 18.88 1.20
N GLY A 288 26.46 18.52 2.47
CA GLY A 288 25.17 18.11 3.06
C GLY A 288 24.24 19.32 3.28
N VAL A 289 23.10 19.36 2.61
CA VAL A 289 22.10 20.42 2.74
C VAL A 289 20.74 19.82 3.09
N GLY A 290 20.11 20.28 4.15
CA GLY A 290 18.81 19.79 4.61
C GLY A 290 18.73 19.61 6.13
N ASN A 291 17.62 19.01 6.60
CA ASN A 291 17.45 18.62 7.98
C ASN A 291 17.84 17.15 8.13
N PHE A 292 18.84 16.90 8.98
CA PHE A 292 19.38 15.56 9.20
C PHE A 292 19.10 15.08 10.60
N THR A 293 18.79 13.80 10.74
CA THR A 293 18.79 13.09 12.02
C THR A 293 19.91 12.06 11.97
N LEU A 294 20.86 12.18 12.87
CA LEU A 294 21.96 11.21 13.00
C LEU A 294 21.62 10.23 14.11
N SER A 295 21.65 8.93 13.78
CA SER A 295 21.59 7.86 14.77
C SER A 295 22.81 6.96 14.59
N SER A 296 23.44 6.58 15.70
CA SER A 296 24.53 5.63 15.72
C SER A 296 24.25 4.52 16.72
N SER A 297 24.57 3.28 16.35
CA SER A 297 24.47 2.14 17.23
C SER A 297 25.73 1.30 17.15
N ILE A 298 26.18 0.80 18.32
CA ILE A 298 27.32 -0.10 18.43
C ILE A 298 26.76 -1.49 18.73
N SER A 299 27.06 -2.45 17.89
CA SER A 299 26.57 -3.83 18.02
C SER A 299 27.26 -4.61 19.15
N SER A 300 28.42 -4.17 19.64
CA SER A 300 29.15 -4.82 20.73
C SER A 300 29.95 -3.80 21.55
N THR A 301 29.79 -3.81 22.86
CA THR A 301 30.50 -2.93 23.79
C THR A 301 31.72 -3.53 24.48
N PRO A 302 32.00 -4.83 24.55
CA PRO A 302 33.29 -5.29 25.03
C PRO A 302 34.30 -5.37 23.91
N VAL A 303 35.27 -4.43 23.90
CA VAL A 303 36.48 -4.54 23.07
C VAL A 303 37.42 -5.50 23.77
N SER A 304 37.48 -6.74 23.28
CA SER A 304 38.59 -7.63 23.61
C SER A 304 39.77 -7.23 22.73
N TYR A 305 40.81 -6.73 23.34
CA TYR A 305 42.08 -6.52 22.64
C TYR A 305 42.71 -7.87 22.31
N THR A 306 42.44 -8.40 21.12
CA THR A 306 43.27 -9.40 20.50
C THR A 306 44.42 -8.65 19.82
N HIS A 307 45.67 -9.01 20.15
CA HIS A 307 46.84 -8.47 19.52
C HIS A 307 46.78 -8.70 18.00
N LEU A 308 46.57 -7.62 17.25
CA LEU A 308 46.84 -7.60 15.81
C LEU A 308 48.34 -7.57 15.62
N THR A 309 48.94 -8.72 15.41
CA THR A 309 50.31 -8.79 14.88
C THR A 309 50.24 -8.44 13.41
N LEU A 310 50.81 -7.31 13.03
CA LEU A 310 51.05 -6.97 11.62
C LEU A 310 51.95 -8.05 11.00
N PRO A 311 51.66 -8.57 9.80
CA PRO A 311 52.56 -9.46 9.12
C PRO A 311 53.84 -8.68 8.77
N THR A 312 54.98 -9.15 9.29
CA THR A 312 56.32 -8.66 8.91
C THR A 312 56.57 -9.14 7.48
N ILE A 313 56.66 -8.22 6.55
CA ILE A 313 57.13 -8.52 5.20
C ILE A 313 58.66 -8.68 5.30
N ALA A 314 59.14 -9.91 5.03
CA ALA A 314 60.54 -10.21 4.84
C ALA A 314 60.93 -10.04 3.36
#